data_bae2dddca4cb90e9856ba12d5b71af4a
#
_entry.id   bae2dddca4cb90e9856ba12d5b71af4a
#
_cell.length_a   1.000
_cell.length_b   1.000
_cell.length_c   1.000
_cell.angle_alpha   90.00
_cell.angle_beta   90.00
_cell.angle_gamma   90.00
#
_symmetry.space_group_name_H-M   'P 1'
#
loop_
_entity.id
_entity.type
_entity.pdbx_description
1 polymer ?
#
loop_
_entity_poly.entity_id
_entity_poly.type
_entity_poly.pdbx_seq_one_letter_code
_entity_poly.pdbx_strand_id
1 'polypeptide(L)'
;MKILIAGAGSVGRSIARELISHGHDVTLVDRSPDAMRIASVPEADWQLADACDVESLADAGAGDCDVVVSATGDDKVNLVVSLLAKTEYGVPRTVARVNNPKNEWLFDDTWGVDVAVSTPRIMTALVEEAVSVGALVPIFTFHQSGALMHELTLPDDSPVIGTLVSEVELPPHTVLTAILRDYRPIRPGRDDRFERGDELLFLTAQEGAAALGEVPEIFTAVEEPAPATAPGADAVSGAADSV
;
A
#
# COMPACT_ATOMS: atom_id res chain seq x y z
N MET A 1 -5.44 -11.74 21.81
CA MET A 1 -3.99 -11.71 21.57
C MET A 1 -3.40 -10.58 22.39
N LYS A 2 -2.16 -10.76 22.87
CA LYS A 2 -1.39 -9.68 23.52
C LYS A 2 -0.56 -8.94 22.48
N ILE A 3 -0.74 -7.64 22.39
CA ILE A 3 -0.10 -6.79 21.37
C ILE A 3 0.61 -5.63 22.04
N LEU A 4 1.89 -5.48 21.77
CA LEU A 4 2.65 -4.32 22.20
C LEU A 4 2.79 -3.34 21.02
N ILE A 5 2.49 -2.06 21.26
CA ILE A 5 2.63 -1.01 20.25
C ILE A 5 3.67 0.00 20.73
N ALA A 6 4.81 0.05 20.05
CA ALA A 6 5.82 1.07 20.26
C ALA A 6 5.47 2.34 19.47
N GLY A 7 5.24 3.42 20.19
CA GLY A 7 4.77 4.70 19.67
C GLY A 7 3.31 4.99 20.02
N ALA A 8 3.09 5.85 21.02
CA ALA A 8 1.76 6.29 21.46
C ALA A 8 1.31 7.62 20.82
N GLY A 9 1.83 7.92 19.63
CA GLY A 9 1.36 9.01 18.78
C GLY A 9 -0.09 8.84 18.30
N SER A 10 -0.56 9.68 17.41
CA SER A 10 -1.93 9.59 16.87
C SER A 10 -2.20 8.25 16.20
N VAL A 11 -1.24 7.75 15.42
CA VAL A 11 -1.37 6.48 14.70
C VAL A 11 -1.40 5.29 15.66
N GLY A 12 -0.43 5.19 16.59
CA GLY A 12 -0.39 4.08 17.55
C GLY A 12 -1.65 4.02 18.42
N ARG A 13 -2.14 5.16 18.91
CA ARG A 13 -3.40 5.21 19.66
C ARG A 13 -4.64 4.81 18.83
N SER A 14 -4.66 5.16 17.54
CA SER A 14 -5.75 4.74 16.65
C SER A 14 -5.73 3.23 16.41
N ILE A 15 -4.55 2.67 16.16
CA ILE A 15 -4.36 1.22 16.05
C ILE A 15 -4.77 0.52 17.34
N ALA A 16 -4.31 1.02 18.50
CA ALA A 16 -4.66 0.44 19.81
C ALA A 16 -6.16 0.38 20.03
N ARG A 17 -6.88 1.48 19.76
CA ARG A 17 -8.34 1.55 19.95
C ARG A 17 -9.06 0.53 19.08
N GLU A 18 -8.65 0.38 17.84
CA GLU A 18 -9.25 -0.55 16.90
C GLU A 18 -9.00 -2.00 17.32
N LEU A 19 -7.75 -2.33 17.69
CA LEU A 19 -7.41 -3.67 18.15
C LEU A 19 -8.12 -4.07 19.45
N ILE A 20 -8.26 -3.13 20.37
CA ILE A 20 -9.04 -3.36 21.61
C ILE A 20 -10.50 -3.62 21.29
N SER A 21 -11.10 -2.88 20.34
CA SER A 21 -12.48 -3.11 19.92
C SER A 21 -12.70 -4.49 19.32
N HIS A 22 -11.64 -5.10 18.78
CA HIS A 22 -11.63 -6.48 18.30
C HIS A 22 -11.27 -7.52 19.36
N GLY A 23 -11.16 -7.11 20.64
CA GLY A 23 -10.93 -8.02 21.77
C GLY A 23 -9.47 -8.42 21.98
N HIS A 24 -8.54 -7.57 21.60
CA HIS A 24 -7.11 -7.76 21.87
C HIS A 24 -6.67 -6.98 23.12
N ASP A 25 -5.69 -7.51 23.85
CA ASP A 25 -5.05 -6.84 24.96
C ASP A 25 -3.87 -6.03 24.40
N VAL A 26 -3.85 -4.73 24.66
CA VAL A 26 -2.89 -3.83 24.05
C VAL A 26 -2.10 -3.05 25.10
N THR A 27 -0.77 -3.09 24.97
CA THR A 27 0.18 -2.25 25.71
C THR A 27 0.75 -1.18 24.77
N LEU A 28 0.62 0.10 25.14
CA LEU A 28 1.22 1.23 24.44
C LEU A 28 2.50 1.68 25.16
N VAL A 29 3.60 1.76 24.42
CA VAL A 29 4.90 2.22 24.92
C VAL A 29 5.32 3.48 24.18
N ASP A 30 5.71 4.53 24.90
CA ASP A 30 6.30 5.73 24.32
C ASP A 30 7.27 6.36 25.30
N ARG A 31 8.36 6.93 24.78
CA ARG A 31 9.37 7.62 25.61
C ARG A 31 8.99 9.06 25.96
N SER A 32 8.01 9.63 25.27
CA SER A 32 7.58 11.03 25.48
C SER A 32 6.42 11.10 26.47
N PRO A 33 6.56 11.84 27.60
CA PRO A 33 5.45 12.10 28.49
C PRO A 33 4.26 12.78 27.79
N ASP A 34 4.51 13.60 26.78
CA ASP A 34 3.46 14.29 26.03
C ASP A 34 2.59 13.34 25.17
N ALA A 35 3.14 12.17 24.85
CA ALA A 35 2.43 11.12 24.14
C ALA A 35 1.51 10.29 25.05
N MET A 36 1.71 10.31 26.36
CA MET A 36 0.98 9.55 27.36
C MET A 36 -0.43 10.11 27.60
N ARG A 37 -1.25 10.02 26.57
CA ARG A 37 -2.64 10.51 26.59
C ARG A 37 -3.61 9.39 26.99
N ILE A 38 -3.45 8.85 28.19
CA ILE A 38 -4.18 7.69 28.74
C ILE A 38 -5.70 7.79 28.53
N ALA A 39 -6.28 8.97 28.75
CA ALA A 39 -7.71 9.19 28.57
C ALA A 39 -8.22 8.98 27.12
N SER A 40 -7.31 8.90 26.15
CA SER A 40 -7.68 8.65 24.73
C SER A 40 -7.89 7.17 24.41
N VAL A 41 -7.28 6.27 25.17
CA VAL A 41 -7.42 4.80 25.06
C VAL A 41 -7.31 4.23 26.49
N PRO A 42 -8.33 4.41 27.32
CA PRO A 42 -8.25 4.06 28.74
C PRO A 42 -8.20 2.55 29.00
N GLU A 43 -8.59 1.75 28.03
CA GLU A 43 -8.57 0.28 28.12
C GLU A 43 -7.20 -0.33 27.80
N ALA A 44 -6.25 0.45 27.25
CA ALA A 44 -4.90 0.00 27.02
C ALA A 44 -4.04 0.07 28.29
N ASP A 45 -3.07 -0.80 28.41
CA ASP A 45 -1.94 -0.63 29.32
C ASP A 45 -0.96 0.41 28.75
N TRP A 46 -0.40 1.26 29.60
CA TRP A 46 0.47 2.35 29.17
C TRP A 46 1.80 2.31 29.89
N GLN A 47 2.89 2.40 29.14
CA GLN A 47 4.22 2.44 29.68
C GLN A 47 5.04 3.61 29.11
N LEU A 48 5.54 4.45 30.00
CA LEU A 48 6.49 5.51 29.65
C LEU A 48 7.90 4.93 29.65
N ALA A 49 8.41 4.57 28.47
CA ALA A 49 9.69 3.91 28.33
C ALA A 49 10.26 4.06 26.91
N ASP A 50 11.56 3.88 26.74
CA ASP A 50 12.17 3.81 25.40
C ASP A 50 12.08 2.39 24.86
N ALA A 51 11.30 2.20 23.81
CA ALA A 51 11.14 0.91 23.17
C ALA A 51 12.40 0.42 22.41
N CYS A 52 13.45 1.24 22.30
CA CYS A 52 14.76 0.81 21.79
C CYS A 52 15.67 0.26 22.90
N ASP A 53 15.22 0.24 24.14
CA ASP A 53 15.95 -0.33 25.26
C ASP A 53 15.41 -1.71 25.61
N VAL A 54 16.31 -2.69 25.77
CA VAL A 54 15.97 -4.09 25.99
C VAL A 54 15.18 -4.27 27.31
N GLU A 55 15.68 -3.68 28.40
CA GLU A 55 15.03 -3.81 29.71
C GLU A 55 13.62 -3.18 29.70
N SER A 56 13.47 -2.05 29.05
CA SER A 56 12.17 -1.38 28.86
C SER A 56 11.16 -2.22 28.10
N LEU A 57 11.59 -2.94 27.05
CA LEU A 57 10.74 -3.87 26.32
C LEU A 57 10.37 -5.10 27.17
N ALA A 58 11.31 -5.61 28.00
CA ALA A 58 11.01 -6.69 28.95
C ALA A 58 9.94 -6.27 29.95
N ASP A 59 10.09 -5.09 30.56
CA ASP A 59 9.13 -4.54 31.51
C ASP A 59 7.75 -4.27 30.88
N ALA A 60 7.73 -3.97 29.58
CA ALA A 60 6.49 -3.83 28.79
C ALA A 60 5.86 -5.18 28.42
N GLY A 61 6.50 -6.31 28.77
CA GLY A 61 6.00 -7.64 28.53
C GLY A 61 6.18 -8.13 27.09
N ALA A 62 7.20 -7.65 26.36
CA ALA A 62 7.47 -8.05 24.99
C ALA A 62 7.60 -9.56 24.80
N GLY A 63 8.20 -10.26 25.79
CA GLY A 63 8.39 -11.71 25.73
C GLY A 63 7.07 -12.53 25.80
N ASP A 64 6.00 -11.93 26.26
CA ASP A 64 4.66 -12.57 26.35
C ASP A 64 3.71 -12.12 25.22
N CYS A 65 4.18 -11.27 24.31
CA CYS A 65 3.36 -10.72 23.24
C CYS A 65 3.27 -11.66 22.04
N ASP A 66 2.08 -11.75 21.46
CA ASP A 66 1.84 -12.42 20.19
C ASP A 66 2.31 -11.57 18.99
N VAL A 67 2.22 -10.26 19.15
CA VAL A 67 2.56 -9.27 18.10
C VAL A 67 3.23 -8.03 18.72
N VAL A 68 4.28 -7.54 18.07
CA VAL A 68 4.83 -6.21 18.34
C VAL A 68 4.63 -5.33 17.11
N VAL A 69 4.06 -4.14 17.34
CA VAL A 69 3.81 -3.14 16.30
C VAL A 69 4.71 -1.94 16.56
N SER A 70 5.66 -1.66 15.68
CA SER A 70 6.48 -0.46 15.73
C SER A 70 5.83 0.65 14.88
N ALA A 71 5.19 1.63 15.55
CA ALA A 71 4.35 2.66 14.93
C ALA A 71 4.81 4.09 15.24
N THR A 72 6.10 4.28 15.53
CA THR A 72 6.66 5.61 15.81
C THR A 72 6.79 6.45 14.52
N GLY A 73 7.10 7.73 14.69
CA GLY A 73 7.39 8.63 13.57
C GLY A 73 8.82 8.52 13.02
N ASP A 74 9.65 7.61 13.53
CA ASP A 74 11.05 7.44 13.12
C ASP A 74 11.30 6.01 12.64
N ASP A 75 11.67 5.87 11.36
CA ASP A 75 11.93 4.58 10.71
C ASP A 75 13.05 3.79 11.39
N LYS A 76 14.08 4.47 11.89
CA LYS A 76 15.20 3.82 12.59
C LYS A 76 14.74 3.21 13.91
N VAL A 77 13.90 3.92 14.65
CA VAL A 77 13.29 3.41 15.90
C VAL A 77 12.42 2.19 15.58
N ASN A 78 11.61 2.26 14.53
CA ASN A 78 10.74 1.16 14.13
C ASN A 78 11.54 -0.09 13.76
N LEU A 79 12.67 0.04 13.06
CA LEU A 79 13.58 -1.06 12.75
C LEU A 79 14.22 -1.66 14.01
N VAL A 80 14.73 -0.82 14.92
CA VAL A 80 15.37 -1.29 16.17
C VAL A 80 14.37 -2.04 17.04
N VAL A 81 13.17 -1.51 17.23
CA VAL A 81 12.11 -2.19 18.01
C VAL A 81 11.76 -3.54 17.41
N SER A 82 11.61 -3.63 16.08
CA SER A 82 11.28 -4.89 15.40
C SER A 82 12.41 -5.91 15.56
N LEU A 83 13.66 -5.48 15.40
CA LEU A 83 14.82 -6.32 15.58
C LEU A 83 14.89 -6.87 17.02
N LEU A 84 14.78 -6.03 18.04
CA LEU A 84 14.79 -6.45 19.45
C LEU A 84 13.64 -7.41 19.75
N ALA A 85 12.43 -7.11 19.27
CA ALA A 85 11.28 -7.99 19.46
C ALA A 85 11.53 -9.39 18.90
N LYS A 86 12.18 -9.51 17.76
CA LYS A 86 12.52 -10.81 17.15
C LYS A 86 13.68 -11.51 17.82
N THR A 87 14.80 -10.81 18.00
CA THR A 87 16.07 -11.44 18.40
C THR A 87 16.17 -11.67 19.88
N GLU A 88 15.68 -10.76 20.72
CA GLU A 88 15.79 -10.84 22.17
C GLU A 88 14.57 -11.53 22.80
N TYR A 89 13.37 -11.31 22.24
CA TYR A 89 12.12 -11.80 22.83
C TYR A 89 11.44 -12.90 22.03
N GLY A 90 11.90 -13.20 20.80
CA GLY A 90 11.34 -14.24 19.96
C GLY A 90 9.85 -14.02 19.63
N VAL A 91 9.42 -12.75 19.52
CA VAL A 91 8.02 -12.41 19.24
C VAL A 91 7.59 -13.06 17.93
N PRO A 92 6.46 -13.80 17.92
CA PRO A 92 6.04 -14.54 16.74
C PRO A 92 5.82 -13.66 15.51
N ARG A 93 5.27 -12.44 15.70
CA ARG A 93 4.98 -11.52 14.60
C ARG A 93 5.33 -10.08 14.93
N THR A 94 6.00 -9.41 13.98
CA THR A 94 6.33 -8.00 14.05
C THR A 94 5.71 -7.26 12.87
N VAL A 95 5.14 -6.10 13.15
CA VAL A 95 4.58 -5.20 12.14
C VAL A 95 5.26 -3.85 12.28
N ALA A 96 5.83 -3.32 11.22
CA ALA A 96 6.56 -2.06 11.27
C ALA A 96 5.98 -1.03 10.30
N ARG A 97 5.75 0.17 10.83
CA ARG A 97 5.37 1.32 10.03
C ARG A 97 6.58 1.90 9.31
N VAL A 98 6.44 2.08 8.00
CA VAL A 98 7.38 2.82 7.18
C VAL A 98 6.87 4.26 7.01
N ASN A 99 7.63 5.22 7.49
CA ASN A 99 7.28 6.64 7.37
C ASN A 99 7.80 7.25 6.06
N ASN A 100 9.00 6.83 5.62
CA ASN A 100 9.58 7.27 4.37
C ASN A 100 9.70 6.09 3.39
N PRO A 101 8.99 6.10 2.25
CA PRO A 101 9.04 5.01 1.26
C PRO A 101 10.45 4.69 0.74
N LYS A 102 11.40 5.63 0.81
CA LYS A 102 12.80 5.41 0.44
C LYS A 102 13.53 4.44 1.36
N ASN A 103 13.01 4.24 2.58
CA ASN A 103 13.60 3.32 3.57
C ASN A 103 12.93 1.94 3.53
N GLU A 104 11.87 1.74 2.77
CA GLU A 104 11.05 0.54 2.77
C GLU A 104 11.84 -0.75 2.52
N TRP A 105 12.88 -0.68 1.71
CA TRP A 105 13.77 -1.79 1.41
C TRP A 105 14.56 -2.32 2.63
N LEU A 106 14.62 -1.55 3.74
CA LEU A 106 15.23 -1.98 5.00
C LEU A 106 14.26 -2.80 5.87
N PHE A 107 12.96 -2.69 5.61
CA PHE A 107 11.93 -3.32 6.45
C PHE A 107 11.65 -4.74 5.99
N ASP A 108 12.60 -5.62 6.23
CA ASP A 108 12.58 -7.02 5.86
C ASP A 108 12.86 -7.93 7.08
N ASP A 109 12.98 -9.23 6.85
CA ASP A 109 13.27 -10.24 7.87
C ASP A 109 14.64 -10.07 8.52
N THR A 110 15.63 -9.48 7.84
CA THR A 110 16.96 -9.17 8.38
C THR A 110 16.88 -8.19 9.56
N TRP A 111 15.93 -7.26 9.49
CA TRP A 111 15.60 -6.31 10.54
C TRP A 111 14.46 -6.78 11.46
N GLY A 112 14.10 -8.06 11.37
CA GLY A 112 13.06 -8.65 12.20
C GLY A 112 11.66 -8.14 11.89
N VAL A 113 11.39 -7.68 10.65
CA VAL A 113 10.09 -7.18 10.21
C VAL A 113 9.38 -8.25 9.40
N ASP A 114 8.26 -8.77 9.92
CA ASP A 114 7.43 -9.70 9.17
C ASP A 114 6.45 -8.99 8.23
N VAL A 115 5.99 -7.78 8.63
CA VAL A 115 5.05 -6.99 7.84
C VAL A 115 5.46 -5.53 7.86
N ALA A 116 5.85 -5.00 6.70
CA ALA A 116 6.10 -3.58 6.51
C ALA A 116 4.83 -2.87 6.03
N VAL A 117 4.46 -1.76 6.69
CA VAL A 117 3.28 -0.96 6.34
C VAL A 117 3.71 0.46 5.98
N SER A 118 3.80 0.75 4.69
CA SER A 118 4.13 2.08 4.19
C SER A 118 2.87 2.94 4.12
N THR A 119 2.63 3.72 5.17
CA THR A 119 1.48 4.64 5.21
C THR A 119 1.44 5.59 4.00
N PRO A 120 2.56 6.22 3.56
CA PRO A 120 2.53 7.08 2.38
C PRO A 120 2.15 6.32 1.10
N ARG A 121 2.64 5.11 0.89
CA ARG A 121 2.29 4.32 -0.31
C ARG A 121 0.81 3.96 -0.35
N ILE A 122 0.26 3.51 0.79
CA ILE A 122 -1.17 3.18 0.89
C ILE A 122 -2.01 4.43 0.59
N MET A 123 -1.65 5.58 1.17
CA MET A 123 -2.36 6.84 0.91
C MET A 123 -2.26 7.26 -0.56
N THR A 124 -1.06 7.16 -1.16
CA THR A 124 -0.87 7.49 -2.57
C THR A 124 -1.70 6.58 -3.48
N ALA A 125 -1.70 5.27 -3.21
CA ALA A 125 -2.49 4.31 -3.99
C ALA A 125 -3.99 4.64 -3.96
N LEU A 126 -4.54 4.94 -2.77
CA LEU A 126 -5.95 5.32 -2.64
C LEU A 126 -6.28 6.67 -3.32
N VAL A 127 -5.33 7.62 -3.35
CA VAL A 127 -5.50 8.88 -4.08
C VAL A 127 -5.43 8.64 -5.59
N GLU A 128 -4.49 7.82 -6.04
CA GLU A 128 -4.36 7.45 -7.45
C GLU A 128 -5.61 6.73 -7.95
N GLU A 129 -6.14 5.78 -7.19
CA GLU A 129 -7.39 5.11 -7.50
C GLU A 129 -8.55 6.11 -7.66
N ALA A 130 -8.69 7.05 -6.72
CA ALA A 130 -9.78 8.01 -6.73
C ALA A 130 -9.72 9.03 -7.90
N VAL A 131 -8.56 9.25 -8.53
CA VAL A 131 -8.36 10.26 -9.57
C VAL A 131 -8.00 9.70 -10.95
N SER A 132 -7.67 8.41 -11.03
CA SER A 132 -7.19 7.79 -12.26
C SER A 132 -8.28 6.95 -12.92
N VAL A 133 -8.45 7.15 -14.24
CA VAL A 133 -9.29 6.29 -15.09
C VAL A 133 -8.37 5.67 -16.13
N GLY A 134 -8.47 4.35 -16.32
CA GLY A 134 -7.64 3.60 -17.28
C GLY A 134 -6.23 3.25 -16.77
N ALA A 135 -5.81 3.73 -15.60
CA ALA A 135 -4.56 3.33 -14.98
C ALA A 135 -4.76 2.09 -14.08
N LEU A 136 -3.75 1.22 -14.04
CA LEU A 136 -3.74 0.09 -13.13
C LEU A 136 -3.17 0.53 -11.79
N VAL A 137 -4.01 0.62 -10.77
CA VAL A 137 -3.66 1.13 -9.44
C VAL A 137 -3.43 -0.03 -8.46
N PRO A 138 -2.29 -0.09 -7.77
CA PRO A 138 -2.05 -1.10 -6.75
C PRO A 138 -2.87 -0.81 -5.49
N ILE A 139 -3.76 -1.72 -5.11
CA ILE A 139 -4.63 -1.58 -3.93
C ILE A 139 -4.01 -2.27 -2.71
N PHE A 140 -3.56 -3.51 -2.88
CA PHE A 140 -3.09 -4.30 -1.74
C PHE A 140 -2.08 -5.38 -2.15
N THR A 141 -1.11 -5.65 -1.25
CA THR A 141 -0.17 -6.78 -1.38
C THR A 141 -0.41 -7.78 -0.26
N PHE A 142 -0.64 -9.04 -0.63
CA PHE A 142 -0.81 -10.14 0.32
C PHE A 142 0.55 -10.62 0.81
N HIS A 143 0.93 -10.28 2.03
CA HIS A 143 2.27 -10.56 2.56
C HIS A 143 2.67 -12.04 2.56
N GLN A 144 1.71 -12.96 2.78
CA GLN A 144 2.02 -14.39 2.84
C GLN A 144 2.30 -15.01 1.47
N SER A 145 1.59 -14.57 0.44
CA SER A 145 1.70 -15.11 -0.92
C SER A 145 2.50 -14.23 -1.87
N GLY A 146 2.77 -12.98 -1.48
CA GLY A 146 3.33 -11.98 -2.39
C GLY A 146 2.37 -11.55 -3.51
N ALA A 147 1.14 -12.05 -3.52
CA ALA A 147 0.17 -11.70 -4.54
C ALA A 147 -0.22 -10.22 -4.45
N LEU A 148 -0.45 -9.60 -5.59
CA LEU A 148 -0.74 -8.19 -5.76
C LEU A 148 -2.19 -8.01 -6.21
N MET A 149 -2.94 -7.16 -5.53
CA MET A 149 -4.28 -6.76 -5.93
C MET A 149 -4.22 -5.38 -6.57
N HIS A 150 -4.79 -5.26 -7.76
CA HIS A 150 -4.86 -4.02 -8.53
C HIS A 150 -6.29 -3.74 -8.94
N GLU A 151 -6.58 -2.47 -9.15
CA GLU A 151 -7.82 -1.97 -9.70
C GLU A 151 -7.54 -1.20 -10.99
N LEU A 152 -8.48 -1.24 -11.94
CA LEU A 152 -8.51 -0.41 -13.13
C LEU A 152 -9.95 -0.05 -13.46
N THR A 153 -10.27 1.25 -13.42
CA THR A 153 -11.55 1.75 -13.93
C THR A 153 -11.51 1.86 -15.45
N LEU A 154 -12.44 1.19 -16.11
CA LEU A 154 -12.56 1.20 -17.57
C LEU A 154 -12.91 2.61 -18.08
N PRO A 155 -12.07 3.20 -18.94
CA PRO A 155 -12.39 4.47 -19.57
C PRO A 155 -13.54 4.33 -20.57
N ASP A 156 -14.22 5.43 -20.85
CA ASP A 156 -15.39 5.47 -21.76
C ASP A 156 -15.07 5.04 -23.20
N ASP A 157 -13.84 5.15 -23.62
CA ASP A 157 -13.30 4.83 -24.94
C ASP A 157 -12.52 3.50 -24.97
N SER A 158 -12.60 2.71 -23.91
CA SER A 158 -11.91 1.43 -23.82
C SER A 158 -12.28 0.49 -24.99
N PRO A 159 -11.27 -0.12 -25.65
CA PRO A 159 -11.49 -1.02 -26.78
C PRO A 159 -12.22 -2.31 -26.40
N VAL A 160 -12.24 -2.67 -25.13
CA VAL A 160 -12.90 -3.91 -24.66
C VAL A 160 -14.38 -3.74 -24.34
N ILE A 161 -14.92 -2.52 -24.38
CA ILE A 161 -16.36 -2.29 -24.12
C ILE A 161 -17.20 -3.10 -25.09
N GLY A 162 -18.13 -3.91 -24.54
CA GLY A 162 -18.99 -4.79 -25.30
C GLY A 162 -18.37 -6.13 -25.68
N THR A 163 -17.06 -6.37 -25.47
CA THR A 163 -16.43 -7.69 -25.67
C THR A 163 -16.76 -8.62 -24.51
N LEU A 164 -16.72 -9.92 -24.76
CA LEU A 164 -16.89 -10.92 -23.69
C LEU A 164 -15.65 -11.00 -22.81
N VAL A 165 -15.85 -11.23 -21.53
CA VAL A 165 -14.74 -11.47 -20.58
C VAL A 165 -13.86 -12.63 -21.05
N SER A 166 -14.44 -13.66 -21.67
CA SER A 166 -13.71 -14.80 -22.20
C SER A 166 -12.87 -14.53 -23.45
N GLU A 167 -13.08 -13.39 -24.11
CA GLU A 167 -12.35 -13.00 -25.32
C GLU A 167 -11.10 -12.17 -25.00
N VAL A 168 -10.98 -11.69 -23.77
CA VAL A 168 -9.84 -10.88 -23.33
C VAL A 168 -8.78 -11.79 -22.70
N GLU A 169 -7.60 -11.82 -23.32
CA GLU A 169 -6.46 -12.54 -22.78
C GLU A 169 -5.69 -11.67 -21.81
N LEU A 170 -5.55 -12.15 -20.56
CA LEU A 170 -4.78 -11.48 -19.53
C LEU A 170 -3.33 -12.02 -19.51
N PRO A 171 -2.37 -11.22 -19.05
CA PRO A 171 -1.00 -11.68 -18.85
C PRO A 171 -0.94 -12.90 -17.92
N PRO A 172 0.10 -13.76 -18.08
CA PRO A 172 0.29 -14.93 -17.24
C PRO A 172 0.25 -14.57 -15.75
N HIS A 173 -0.31 -15.48 -14.95
CA HIS A 173 -0.43 -15.33 -13.50
C HIS A 173 -1.32 -14.17 -13.03
N THR A 174 -2.11 -13.56 -13.94
CA THR A 174 -3.07 -12.50 -13.62
C THR A 174 -4.51 -13.00 -13.84
N VAL A 175 -5.37 -12.71 -12.89
CA VAL A 175 -6.78 -13.13 -12.90
C VAL A 175 -7.67 -11.92 -12.63
N LEU A 176 -8.69 -11.72 -13.48
CA LEU A 176 -9.81 -10.81 -13.18
C LEU A 176 -10.67 -11.47 -12.11
N THR A 177 -10.69 -10.94 -10.90
CA THR A 177 -11.37 -11.53 -9.75
C THR A 177 -12.78 -11.03 -9.55
N ALA A 178 -13.02 -9.75 -9.84
CA ALA A 178 -14.31 -9.12 -9.74
C ALA A 178 -14.44 -7.95 -10.72
N ILE A 179 -15.67 -7.65 -11.10
CA ILE A 179 -16.09 -6.41 -11.76
C ILE A 179 -17.02 -5.69 -10.79
N LEU A 180 -16.74 -4.42 -10.50
CA LEU A 180 -17.67 -3.57 -9.76
C LEU A 180 -18.44 -2.73 -10.76
N ARG A 181 -19.76 -2.88 -10.79
CA ARG A 181 -20.66 -2.17 -11.69
C ARG A 181 -21.86 -1.67 -10.89
N ASP A 182 -22.19 -0.39 -11.00
CA ASP A 182 -23.26 0.24 -10.24
C ASP A 182 -23.18 -0.05 -8.72
N TYR A 183 -21.96 0.05 -8.15
CA TYR A 183 -21.66 -0.25 -6.74
C TYR A 183 -21.93 -1.70 -6.31
N ARG A 184 -21.97 -2.64 -7.26
CA ARG A 184 -22.22 -4.06 -6.98
C ARG A 184 -21.08 -4.93 -7.51
N PRO A 185 -20.54 -5.84 -6.68
CA PRO A 185 -19.58 -6.80 -7.16
C PRO A 185 -20.24 -7.87 -8.04
N ILE A 186 -19.67 -8.08 -9.20
CA ILE A 186 -20.06 -9.12 -10.17
C ILE A 186 -18.90 -10.11 -10.24
N ARG A 187 -19.21 -11.39 -10.13
CA ARG A 187 -18.25 -12.44 -10.44
C ARG A 187 -18.10 -12.51 -11.96
N PRO A 188 -16.89 -12.31 -12.53
CA PRO A 188 -16.71 -12.36 -13.98
C PRO A 188 -17.08 -13.73 -14.53
N GLY A 189 -18.10 -13.78 -15.37
CA GLY A 189 -18.51 -14.96 -16.11
C GLY A 189 -17.98 -14.91 -17.53
N ARG A 190 -17.89 -16.08 -18.20
CA ARG A 190 -17.37 -16.16 -19.58
C ARG A 190 -18.22 -15.39 -20.59
N ASP A 191 -19.53 -15.31 -20.31
CA ASP A 191 -20.53 -14.68 -21.17
C ASP A 191 -20.84 -13.23 -20.76
N ASP A 192 -20.23 -12.73 -19.69
CA ASP A 192 -20.35 -11.34 -19.30
C ASP A 192 -19.58 -10.44 -20.26
N ARG A 193 -20.09 -9.23 -20.47
CA ARG A 193 -19.43 -8.22 -21.30
C ARG A 193 -18.95 -7.07 -20.45
N PHE A 194 -17.84 -6.49 -20.85
CA PHE A 194 -17.35 -5.26 -20.24
C PHE A 194 -18.26 -4.09 -20.60
N GLU A 195 -18.55 -3.25 -19.62
CA GLU A 195 -19.34 -2.02 -19.78
C GLU A 195 -18.55 -0.79 -19.35
N ARG A 196 -19.02 0.37 -19.79
CA ARG A 196 -18.39 1.65 -19.42
C ARG A 196 -18.41 1.87 -17.91
N GLY A 197 -17.30 2.33 -17.35
CA GLY A 197 -17.19 2.61 -15.94
C GLY A 197 -17.16 1.37 -15.04
N ASP A 198 -16.95 0.17 -15.61
CA ASP A 198 -16.63 -1.01 -14.82
C ASP A 198 -15.30 -0.79 -14.08
N GLU A 199 -15.28 -1.04 -12.77
CA GLU A 199 -14.06 -1.12 -11.99
C GLU A 199 -13.61 -2.59 -11.97
N LEU A 200 -12.43 -2.86 -12.50
CA LEU A 200 -11.89 -4.20 -12.69
C LEU A 200 -10.88 -4.54 -11.60
N LEU A 201 -11.13 -5.57 -10.80
CA LEU A 201 -10.20 -6.02 -9.77
C LEU A 201 -9.39 -7.21 -10.26
N PHE A 202 -8.07 -7.02 -10.31
CA PHE A 202 -7.10 -8.04 -10.72
C PHE A 202 -6.33 -8.57 -9.52
N LEU A 203 -6.05 -9.86 -9.54
CA LEU A 203 -5.12 -10.51 -8.64
C LEU A 203 -3.99 -11.11 -9.46
N THR A 204 -2.75 -10.73 -9.15
CA THR A 204 -1.56 -11.20 -9.86
C THR A 204 -0.61 -11.87 -8.88
N ALA A 205 -0.12 -13.05 -9.22
CA ALA A 205 0.93 -13.70 -8.45
C ALA A 205 2.25 -12.90 -8.55
N GLN A 206 3.14 -13.07 -7.57
CA GLN A 206 4.41 -12.35 -7.54
C GLN A 206 5.24 -12.55 -8.82
N GLU A 207 5.20 -13.77 -9.40
CA GLU A 207 5.88 -14.11 -10.64
C GLU A 207 5.33 -13.34 -11.85
N GLY A 208 4.07 -12.91 -11.81
CA GLY A 208 3.42 -12.14 -12.86
C GLY A 208 3.63 -10.61 -12.75
N ALA A 209 4.29 -10.13 -11.70
CA ALA A 209 4.44 -8.70 -11.44
C ALA A 209 5.12 -7.93 -12.59
N ALA A 210 6.04 -8.57 -13.32
CA ALA A 210 6.72 -7.96 -14.47
C ALA A 210 5.80 -7.69 -15.67
N ALA A 211 4.72 -8.47 -15.82
CA ALA A 211 3.76 -8.35 -16.91
C ALA A 211 2.57 -7.44 -16.58
N LEU A 212 2.50 -6.88 -15.36
CA LEU A 212 1.43 -5.97 -14.95
C LEU A 212 1.33 -4.71 -15.81
N GLY A 213 2.45 -4.25 -16.38
CA GLY A 213 2.48 -3.12 -17.30
C GLY A 213 1.69 -3.34 -18.59
N GLU A 214 1.44 -4.59 -18.97
CA GLU A 214 0.67 -4.96 -20.17
C GLU A 214 -0.86 -4.85 -19.91
N VAL A 215 -1.31 -4.89 -18.65
CA VAL A 215 -2.74 -4.86 -18.31
C VAL A 215 -3.42 -3.57 -18.80
N PRO A 216 -2.91 -2.36 -18.51
CA PRO A 216 -3.52 -1.14 -19.02
C PRO A 216 -3.61 -1.10 -20.55
N GLU A 217 -2.61 -1.61 -21.25
CA GLU A 217 -2.57 -1.60 -22.72
C GLU A 217 -3.75 -2.40 -23.35
N ILE A 218 -4.24 -3.41 -22.64
CA ILE A 218 -5.39 -4.21 -23.06
C ILE A 218 -6.70 -3.42 -22.94
N PHE A 219 -6.82 -2.62 -21.88
CA PHE A 219 -8.07 -1.99 -21.48
C PHE A 219 -8.17 -0.51 -21.84
N THR A 220 -7.09 0.12 -22.32
CA THR A 220 -7.07 1.53 -22.71
C THR A 220 -6.81 1.67 -24.22
N ALA A 221 -7.40 2.66 -24.85
CA ALA A 221 -7.07 3.01 -26.22
C ALA A 221 -5.62 3.47 -26.28
N VAL A 222 -4.84 2.95 -27.23
CA VAL A 222 -3.48 3.43 -27.47
C VAL A 222 -3.58 4.86 -27.99
N GLU A 223 -3.15 5.85 -27.19
CA GLU A 223 -2.97 7.20 -27.72
C GLU A 223 -1.91 7.14 -28.83
N GLU A 224 -2.33 7.31 -30.09
CA GLU A 224 -1.38 7.55 -31.15
C GLU A 224 -0.61 8.84 -30.82
N PRO A 225 0.73 8.82 -30.76
CA PRO A 225 1.48 10.04 -30.48
C PRO A 225 1.10 11.07 -31.56
N ALA A 226 0.60 12.23 -31.10
CA ALA A 226 0.26 13.34 -31.98
C ALA A 226 1.40 13.57 -32.99
N PRO A 227 1.12 13.68 -34.30
CA PRO A 227 2.14 13.87 -35.29
C PRO A 227 2.97 15.10 -34.92
N ALA A 228 4.29 14.90 -34.80
CA ALA A 228 5.24 15.97 -34.50
C ALA A 228 5.00 17.11 -35.51
N THR A 229 4.48 18.23 -35.04
CA THR A 229 4.39 19.46 -35.83
C THR A 229 5.80 19.81 -36.25
N ALA A 230 6.08 19.65 -37.55
CA ALA A 230 7.36 20.06 -38.15
C ALA A 230 7.58 21.55 -37.82
N PRO A 231 8.78 21.94 -37.38
CA PRO A 231 9.08 23.35 -37.16
C PRO A 231 8.94 24.09 -38.48
N GLY A 232 8.05 25.08 -38.51
CA GLY A 232 7.80 25.94 -39.65
C GLY A 232 9.11 26.54 -40.11
N ALA A 233 9.43 26.31 -41.38
CA ALA A 233 10.50 27.02 -42.10
C ALA A 233 10.03 28.48 -42.33
N ASP A 234 10.33 29.36 -41.38
CA ASP A 234 10.21 30.78 -41.61
C ASP A 234 11.39 31.23 -42.50
N ALA A 235 10.99 31.57 -43.68
CA ALA A 235 11.82 32.09 -44.71
C ALA A 235 12.53 33.38 -44.24
N VAL A 236 13.85 33.33 -44.22
CA VAL A 236 14.69 34.53 -44.24
C VAL A 236 14.63 35.09 -45.66
N SER A 237 13.77 36.10 -45.87
CA SER A 237 13.83 36.96 -47.04
C SER A 237 14.66 38.21 -46.68
N GLY A 238 15.72 38.37 -47.43
CA GLY A 238 16.69 39.42 -47.26
C GLY A 238 16.17 40.82 -47.55
N ALA A 239 16.92 41.77 -47.07
CA ALA A 239 17.10 43.09 -47.72
C ALA A 239 18.50 43.58 -47.39
N ALA A 240 19.37 43.51 -48.37
CA ALA A 240 20.47 44.45 -48.51
C ALA A 240 19.89 45.77 -48.97
N ASP A 241 20.29 46.89 -48.38
CA ASP A 241 20.89 48.04 -49.12
C ASP A 241 21.20 49.19 -48.16
N SER A 242 22.42 49.69 -48.42
CA SER A 242 22.90 51.12 -48.46
C SER A 242 22.76 52.00 -47.19
N VAL A 243 23.80 52.47 -46.63
CA VAL A 243 24.77 53.57 -46.82
C VAL A 243 25.69 53.53 -45.58
#